data_2fd4cef5b11456f0c85f015d3c9bff00
#
_entry.id   2fd4cef5b11456f0c85f015d3c9bff00
#
_cell.length_a   1.000
_cell.length_b   1.000
_cell.length_c   1.000
_cell.angle_alpha   90.00
_cell.angle_beta   90.00
_cell.angle_gamma   90.00
#
_symmetry.space_group_name_H-M   'P 1'
#
loop_
_entity.id
_entity.type
_entity.pdbx_description
1 polymer ?
#
loop_
_entity_poly.entity_id
_entity_poly.type
_entity_poly.pdbx_seq_one_letter_code
_entity_poly.pdbx_strand_id
1 'polypeptide(L)'
;MKSPRYDDVCVPDDNQDQEQGPKPNSNGSRHGQYTAGEATGGLSVIFTVLCIVDLFGVFPVITLPKSVITCGIYGIPLVLAVIGLQLYTAVLLGRCWLLAHEITPNIREKNRFPYAAVAELAFGAPMRRLVIFLIDATVFGSGVPNFILASQSLQMFWWKISGGSVGITYCVWMLVLALLLCPVMWLGSPKDMKSLAVSSFFIVSTVAVSTWTCILRDDVNPQPLGSLLDHRPQAQDFLIAYGILAFQFDIHPMLLTLQVDMKDSTKINAAVLGGFATTGFMFTVTAALAAARYGIDVENNILEAIPASIPLYLVALLVTVQLCLSSAVGNSALFQHIEDILKIPRNFCIQRCLVRSGIVALAVFLAESVPRFDLVMGLVGSTLTGPLMFICPPLFFLKLSYMKSKMTPRPAKINTAELSNEKKNGVSSSDNGHLSLPLIIKNAFQTKYKTFKSYDEIVDDEYVIKWYDVVLALIVMGMGIAATVAAAYSSWADSIAYATFSPPCLMNATEAARSFLRKPSPVLTNDVR
;
A
#
# COMPACT_ATOMS: atom_id res chain seq x y z
N MET A 1 -8.37 -56.76 -4.48
CA MET A 1 -7.77 -55.44 -4.25
C MET A 1 -7.98 -54.60 -5.51
N LYS A 2 -9.01 -53.72 -5.50
CA LYS A 2 -9.33 -52.80 -6.62
C LYS A 2 -8.56 -51.50 -6.34
N SER A 3 -7.78 -51.04 -7.33
CA SER A 3 -7.08 -49.78 -7.30
C SER A 3 -8.10 -48.62 -7.26
N PRO A 4 -7.86 -47.52 -6.51
CA PRO A 4 -8.74 -46.38 -6.53
C PRO A 4 -8.63 -45.66 -7.88
N ARG A 5 -9.77 -45.34 -8.46
CA ARG A 5 -9.94 -44.63 -9.71
C ARG A 5 -9.64 -43.15 -9.50
N TYR A 6 -8.86 -42.59 -10.39
CA TYR A 6 -8.30 -41.21 -10.39
C TYR A 6 -9.34 -40.20 -10.96
N ASP A 7 -10.58 -40.18 -10.44
CA ASP A 7 -11.68 -39.37 -11.02
C ASP A 7 -12.28 -38.31 -10.07
N ASP A 8 -11.59 -37.93 -8.99
CA ASP A 8 -12.01 -36.81 -8.12
C ASP A 8 -11.22 -35.50 -8.40
N VAL A 9 -11.07 -35.16 -9.68
CA VAL A 9 -10.54 -33.87 -10.12
C VAL A 9 -11.72 -32.96 -10.40
N CYS A 10 -11.84 -31.88 -9.64
CA CYS A 10 -12.78 -30.77 -9.72
C CYS A 10 -13.62 -30.72 -11.00
N VAL A 11 -14.84 -31.25 -10.97
CA VAL A 11 -15.82 -31.10 -12.04
C VAL A 11 -16.48 -29.72 -11.85
N PRO A 12 -16.59 -28.88 -12.88
CA PRO A 12 -17.38 -27.67 -12.79
C PRO A 12 -18.85 -28.04 -12.61
N ASP A 13 -19.50 -27.56 -11.57
CA ASP A 13 -20.92 -27.74 -11.32
C ASP A 13 -21.69 -26.77 -12.24
N ASP A 14 -22.03 -27.21 -13.46
CA ASP A 14 -22.79 -26.45 -14.46
C ASP A 14 -24.31 -26.39 -14.15
N ASN A 15 -24.76 -26.85 -12.99
CA ASN A 15 -26.18 -26.98 -12.64
C ASN A 15 -26.62 -26.09 -11.47
N GLN A 16 -26.42 -24.78 -11.55
CA GLN A 16 -27.16 -23.82 -10.70
C GLN A 16 -27.49 -22.55 -11.47
N ASP A 17 -28.34 -22.65 -12.52
CA ASP A 17 -29.12 -21.52 -13.05
C ASP A 17 -30.27 -22.03 -13.91
N GLN A 18 -31.19 -22.82 -13.33
CA GLN A 18 -32.54 -23.03 -13.83
C GLN A 18 -33.56 -22.77 -12.73
N GLU A 19 -33.71 -21.52 -12.33
CA GLU A 19 -34.95 -21.03 -11.73
C GLU A 19 -35.81 -20.41 -12.82
N GLN A 20 -36.98 -21.04 -12.98
CA GLN A 20 -38.03 -20.72 -13.91
C GLN A 20 -38.50 -19.26 -13.75
N GLY A 21 -38.29 -18.47 -14.80
CA GLY A 21 -38.88 -17.13 -14.91
C GLY A 21 -40.36 -17.23 -15.29
N PRO A 22 -41.26 -16.39 -14.76
CA PRO A 22 -42.66 -16.30 -15.14
C PRO A 22 -42.79 -15.65 -16.54
N LYS A 23 -43.75 -16.17 -17.34
CA LYS A 23 -44.11 -15.75 -18.70
C LYS A 23 -44.42 -14.25 -18.78
N PRO A 24 -44.07 -13.55 -19.87
CA PRO A 24 -44.34 -12.13 -20.04
C PRO A 24 -45.83 -11.88 -20.33
N ASN A 25 -46.45 -11.01 -19.52
CA ASN A 25 -47.73 -10.43 -19.83
C ASN A 25 -47.49 -9.03 -20.43
N SER A 26 -48.06 -8.83 -21.62
CA SER A 26 -48.01 -7.62 -22.40
C SER A 26 -48.84 -6.52 -21.72
N ASN A 27 -48.26 -5.35 -21.59
CA ASN A 27 -48.77 -3.96 -21.71
C ASN A 27 -48.21 -3.02 -20.62
N GLY A 28 -47.66 -1.92 -21.07
CA GLY A 28 -47.45 -0.74 -20.25
C GLY A 28 -46.01 -0.25 -20.23
N SER A 29 -45.74 0.71 -21.13
CA SER A 29 -44.60 1.62 -21.06
C SER A 29 -44.51 2.28 -19.68
N ARG A 30 -43.49 1.91 -18.91
CA ARG A 30 -43.02 2.67 -17.76
C ARG A 30 -41.52 2.85 -17.89
N HIS A 31 -41.10 4.10 -18.02
CA HIS A 31 -39.71 4.52 -17.75
C HIS A 31 -39.26 3.90 -16.42
N GLY A 32 -38.38 2.94 -16.51
CA GLY A 32 -37.70 2.36 -15.35
C GLY A 32 -36.74 3.38 -14.77
N GLN A 33 -37.17 4.03 -13.71
CA GLN A 33 -36.30 4.69 -12.74
C GLN A 33 -35.39 3.61 -12.16
N TYR A 34 -34.14 3.61 -12.54
CA TYR A 34 -33.11 2.87 -11.81
C TYR A 34 -32.95 3.55 -10.46
N THR A 35 -33.66 3.07 -9.47
CA THR A 35 -33.34 3.33 -8.07
C THR A 35 -31.96 2.76 -7.81
N ALA A 36 -31.00 3.64 -7.55
CA ALA A 36 -29.70 3.26 -7.01
C ALA A 36 -29.97 2.48 -5.71
N GLY A 37 -29.84 1.14 -5.78
CA GLY A 37 -29.88 0.29 -4.61
C GLY A 37 -28.81 0.75 -3.65
N GLU A 38 -29.19 1.14 -2.45
CA GLU A 38 -28.33 1.46 -1.33
C GLU A 38 -27.31 0.34 -1.14
N ALA A 39 -26.06 0.60 -1.51
CA ALA A 39 -24.93 -0.23 -1.14
C ALA A 39 -24.66 -0.04 0.36
N THR A 40 -25.44 -0.73 1.21
CA THR A 40 -25.35 -0.66 2.67
C THR A 40 -24.11 -1.34 3.27
N GLY A 41 -23.08 -1.66 2.46
CA GLY A 41 -21.92 -2.48 2.84
C GLY A 41 -20.53 -1.88 2.70
N GLY A 42 -20.32 -0.69 2.11
CA GLY A 42 -18.99 -0.13 1.84
C GLY A 42 -18.19 0.28 3.11
N LEU A 43 -16.86 0.46 2.96
CA LEU A 43 -15.98 0.89 4.04
C LEU A 43 -16.20 2.36 4.40
N SER A 44 -16.27 2.67 5.69
CA SER A 44 -16.23 4.06 6.17
C SER A 44 -14.79 4.60 6.14
N VAL A 45 -14.63 5.93 6.16
CA VAL A 45 -13.30 6.56 6.21
C VAL A 45 -12.45 6.01 7.36
N ILE A 46 -13.03 5.85 8.56
CA ILE A 46 -12.33 5.33 9.73
C ILE A 46 -11.82 3.91 9.48
N PHE A 47 -12.66 3.01 8.95
CA PHE A 47 -12.23 1.66 8.62
C PHE A 47 -11.16 1.63 7.54
N THR A 48 -11.22 2.52 6.57
CA THR A 48 -10.16 2.66 5.55
C THR A 48 -8.85 3.11 6.18
N VAL A 49 -8.87 4.04 7.15
CA VAL A 49 -7.68 4.40 7.95
C VAL A 49 -7.10 3.18 8.66
N LEU A 50 -7.94 2.36 9.31
CA LEU A 50 -7.48 1.14 9.99
C LEU A 50 -6.86 0.14 9.02
N CYS A 51 -7.44 -0.02 7.82
CA CYS A 51 -6.86 -0.85 6.76
C CYS A 51 -5.49 -0.33 6.29
N ILE A 52 -5.32 0.99 6.18
CA ILE A 52 -4.04 1.59 5.79
C ILE A 52 -2.99 1.37 6.89
N VAL A 53 -3.35 1.51 8.16
CA VAL A 53 -2.44 1.21 9.29
C VAL A 53 -2.05 -0.27 9.31
N ASP A 54 -2.99 -1.17 9.00
CA ASP A 54 -2.71 -2.61 8.87
C ASP A 54 -1.72 -2.90 7.73
N LEU A 55 -1.86 -2.24 6.58
CA LEU A 55 -0.94 -2.38 5.45
C LEU A 55 0.48 -1.94 5.81
N PHE A 56 0.65 -0.88 6.58
CA PHE A 56 1.96 -0.46 7.08
C PHE A 56 2.51 -1.41 8.15
N GLY A 57 1.65 -2.04 8.94
CA GLY A 57 1.99 -3.05 9.93
C GLY A 57 2.91 -2.56 11.04
N VAL A 58 3.76 -3.47 11.55
CA VAL A 58 4.66 -3.20 12.69
C VAL A 58 6.05 -2.69 12.29
N PHE A 59 6.43 -2.79 11.03
CA PHE A 59 7.77 -2.39 10.56
C PHE A 59 8.15 -0.94 10.88
N PRO A 60 7.23 0.06 10.76
CA PRO A 60 7.55 1.44 11.11
C PRO A 60 8.01 1.60 12.56
N VAL A 61 7.51 0.75 13.46
CA VAL A 61 7.87 0.78 14.87
C VAL A 61 9.17 0.01 15.15
N ILE A 62 9.40 -1.11 14.43
CA ILE A 62 10.44 -2.06 14.84
C ILE A 62 11.74 -1.91 14.05
N THR A 63 11.66 -1.67 12.74
CA THR A 63 12.84 -1.75 11.85
C THR A 63 13.21 -0.41 11.21
N LEU A 64 12.23 0.43 10.94
CA LEU A 64 12.45 1.70 10.25
C LEU A 64 13.30 2.71 11.05
N PRO A 65 13.24 2.78 12.40
CA PRO A 65 14.04 3.72 13.17
C PRO A 65 15.54 3.64 12.86
N LYS A 66 16.11 2.45 12.73
CA LYS A 66 17.53 2.26 12.39
C LYS A 66 17.90 2.96 11.08
N SER A 67 17.14 2.72 10.01
CA SER A 67 17.44 3.27 8.69
C SER A 67 17.50 4.80 8.68
N VAL A 68 16.67 5.44 9.50
CA VAL A 68 16.65 6.91 9.59
C VAL A 68 17.74 7.43 10.52
N ILE A 69 17.97 6.77 11.65
CA ILE A 69 19.00 7.16 12.63
C ILE A 69 20.40 7.04 12.01
N THR A 70 20.65 6.06 11.13
CA THR A 70 21.92 5.94 10.39
C THR A 70 22.21 7.15 9.50
N CYS A 71 21.18 7.87 9.04
CA CYS A 71 21.35 9.13 8.32
C CYS A 71 21.61 10.34 9.25
N GLY A 72 21.73 10.13 10.57
CA GLY A 72 21.94 11.21 11.55
C GLY A 72 20.82 12.25 11.49
N ILE A 73 21.18 13.53 11.70
CA ILE A 73 20.21 14.64 11.66
C ILE A 73 19.58 14.81 10.27
N TYR A 74 20.27 14.41 9.22
CA TYR A 74 19.77 14.47 7.83
C TYR A 74 18.69 13.43 7.52
N GLY A 75 18.50 12.44 8.39
CA GLY A 75 17.39 11.49 8.30
C GLY A 75 16.02 12.16 8.41
N ILE A 76 15.91 13.25 9.21
CA ILE A 76 14.63 13.97 9.39
C ILE A 76 14.12 14.58 8.08
N PRO A 77 14.88 15.44 7.35
CA PRO A 77 14.43 15.96 6.07
C PRO A 77 14.21 14.86 5.02
N LEU A 78 15.01 13.79 5.04
CA LEU A 78 14.80 12.64 4.15
C LEU A 78 13.42 12.00 4.37
N VAL A 79 13.07 11.69 5.62
CA VAL A 79 11.76 11.11 5.97
C VAL A 79 10.61 12.02 5.55
N LEU A 80 10.69 13.31 5.89
CA LEU A 80 9.65 14.27 5.53
C LEU A 80 9.48 14.39 4.03
N ALA A 81 10.58 14.41 3.26
CA ALA A 81 10.54 14.46 1.82
C ALA A 81 9.91 13.19 1.23
N VAL A 82 10.37 12.01 1.65
CA VAL A 82 9.88 10.72 1.11
C VAL A 82 8.41 10.51 1.46
N ILE A 83 8.03 10.66 2.73
CA ILE A 83 6.62 10.50 3.16
C ILE A 83 5.72 11.56 2.49
N GLY A 84 6.18 12.80 2.39
CA GLY A 84 5.45 13.86 1.70
C GLY A 84 5.21 13.54 0.21
N LEU A 85 6.22 13.03 -0.49
CA LEU A 85 6.10 12.58 -1.88
C LEU A 85 5.16 11.38 -2.02
N GLN A 86 5.24 10.41 -1.11
CA GLN A 86 4.36 9.24 -1.08
C GLN A 86 2.90 9.63 -0.86
N LEU A 87 2.66 10.53 0.10
CA LEU A 87 1.32 11.06 0.36
C LEU A 87 0.76 11.80 -0.87
N TYR A 88 1.58 12.63 -1.52
CA TYR A 88 1.18 13.34 -2.73
C TYR A 88 0.84 12.37 -3.87
N THR A 89 1.68 11.39 -4.15
CA THR A 89 1.45 10.42 -5.23
C THR A 89 0.27 9.49 -4.94
N ALA A 90 0.02 9.14 -3.68
CA ALA A 90 -1.18 8.41 -3.27
C ALA A 90 -2.47 9.21 -3.52
N VAL A 91 -2.48 10.49 -3.15
CA VAL A 91 -3.59 11.40 -3.46
C VAL A 91 -3.78 11.53 -4.98
N LEU A 92 -2.68 11.63 -5.72
CA LEU A 92 -2.72 11.73 -7.18
C LEU A 92 -3.30 10.47 -7.83
N LEU A 93 -2.92 9.29 -7.33
CA LEU A 93 -3.46 8.00 -7.77
C LEU A 93 -4.96 7.89 -7.49
N GLY A 94 -5.42 8.33 -6.31
CA GLY A 94 -6.83 8.41 -5.97
C GLY A 94 -7.63 9.31 -6.95
N ARG A 95 -7.05 10.45 -7.35
CA ARG A 95 -7.64 11.32 -8.39
C ARG A 95 -7.68 10.64 -9.77
N CYS A 96 -6.68 9.81 -10.10
CA CYS A 96 -6.68 9.05 -11.36
C CYS A 96 -7.90 8.13 -11.47
N TRP A 97 -8.32 7.50 -10.37
CA TRP A 97 -9.52 6.65 -10.36
C TRP A 97 -10.79 7.46 -10.63
N LEU A 98 -10.94 8.61 -9.99
CA LEU A 98 -12.10 9.50 -10.21
C LEU A 98 -12.15 9.99 -11.66
N LEU A 99 -11.01 10.43 -12.21
CA LEU A 99 -10.91 10.83 -13.62
C LEU A 99 -11.21 9.67 -14.58
N ALA A 100 -10.71 8.49 -14.29
CA ALA A 100 -10.96 7.30 -15.10
C ALA A 100 -12.45 6.93 -15.13
N HIS A 101 -13.15 7.10 -14.01
CA HIS A 101 -14.60 6.90 -13.91
C HIS A 101 -15.38 7.92 -14.73
N GLU A 102 -14.96 9.19 -14.70
CA GLU A 102 -15.59 10.25 -15.49
C GLU A 102 -15.37 10.06 -17.01
N ILE A 103 -14.19 9.56 -17.42
CA ILE A 103 -13.89 9.25 -18.83
C ILE A 103 -14.64 8.00 -19.29
N THR A 104 -14.71 6.97 -18.46
CA THR A 104 -15.29 5.67 -18.82
C THR A 104 -16.07 5.11 -17.63
N PRO A 105 -17.40 5.37 -17.53
CA PRO A 105 -18.22 4.91 -16.40
C PRO A 105 -18.17 3.39 -16.18
N ASN A 106 -18.03 2.59 -17.25
CA ASN A 106 -17.96 1.13 -17.19
C ASN A 106 -16.65 0.59 -16.59
N ILE A 107 -15.69 1.47 -16.24
CA ILE A 107 -14.45 1.04 -15.58
C ILE A 107 -14.73 0.37 -14.22
N ARG A 108 -15.89 0.65 -13.61
CA ARG A 108 -16.36 -0.01 -12.38
C ARG A 108 -16.54 -1.52 -12.53
N GLU A 109 -16.82 -2.01 -13.72
CA GLU A 109 -16.92 -3.45 -13.99
C GLU A 109 -15.56 -4.15 -13.84
N LYS A 110 -14.45 -3.41 -13.94
CA LYS A 110 -13.07 -3.89 -13.76
C LYS A 110 -12.55 -3.74 -12.33
N ASN A 111 -13.41 -3.78 -11.33
CA ASN A 111 -13.11 -3.53 -9.90
C ASN A 111 -12.04 -4.45 -9.30
N ARG A 112 -11.81 -5.61 -9.88
CA ARG A 112 -10.88 -6.60 -9.33
C ARG A 112 -9.42 -6.13 -9.33
N PHE A 113 -9.00 -5.35 -10.34
CA PHE A 113 -7.66 -4.81 -10.49
C PHE A 113 -7.72 -3.33 -10.90
N PRO A 114 -8.17 -2.44 -10.01
CA PRO A 114 -8.48 -1.06 -10.38
C PRO A 114 -7.23 -0.28 -10.83
N TYR A 115 -6.08 -0.52 -10.23
CA TYR A 115 -4.83 0.13 -10.67
C TYR A 115 -4.44 -0.28 -12.09
N ALA A 116 -4.53 -1.57 -12.41
CA ALA A 116 -4.28 -2.07 -13.76
C ALA A 116 -5.33 -1.58 -14.77
N ALA A 117 -6.58 -1.40 -14.35
CA ALA A 117 -7.63 -0.84 -15.20
C ALA A 117 -7.35 0.64 -15.56
N VAL A 118 -6.87 1.44 -14.61
CA VAL A 118 -6.42 2.81 -14.84
C VAL A 118 -5.23 2.84 -15.82
N ALA A 119 -4.26 1.94 -15.64
CA ALA A 119 -3.11 1.81 -16.53
C ALA A 119 -3.53 1.43 -17.96
N GLU A 120 -4.50 0.51 -18.11
CA GLU A 120 -5.05 0.13 -19.41
C GLU A 120 -5.75 1.28 -20.10
N LEU A 121 -6.56 2.05 -19.37
CA LEU A 121 -7.23 3.23 -19.91
C LEU A 121 -6.23 4.29 -20.37
N ALA A 122 -5.15 4.51 -19.63
CA ALA A 122 -4.16 5.53 -19.94
C ALA A 122 -3.25 5.15 -21.13
N PHE A 123 -2.72 3.92 -21.17
CA PHE A 123 -1.67 3.50 -22.10
C PHE A 123 -1.91 2.14 -22.77
N GLY A 124 -3.06 1.52 -22.54
CA GLY A 124 -3.45 0.26 -23.18
C GLY A 124 -2.91 -1.01 -22.49
N ALA A 125 -3.12 -2.16 -23.15
CA ALA A 125 -2.83 -3.47 -22.60
C ALA A 125 -1.36 -3.74 -22.18
N PRO A 126 -0.32 -3.20 -22.85
CA PRO A 126 1.06 -3.39 -22.40
C PRO A 126 1.30 -2.80 -21.00
N MET A 127 0.81 -1.58 -20.75
CA MET A 127 0.96 -0.92 -19.44
C MET A 127 0.17 -1.63 -18.35
N ARG A 128 -1.03 -2.14 -18.67
CA ARG A 128 -1.78 -3.01 -17.76
C ARG A 128 -0.94 -4.20 -17.30
N ARG A 129 -0.31 -4.94 -18.24
CA ARG A 129 0.51 -6.11 -17.91
C ARG A 129 1.72 -5.75 -17.05
N LEU A 130 2.37 -4.63 -17.35
CA LEU A 130 3.50 -4.13 -16.57
C LEU A 130 3.08 -3.81 -15.13
N VAL A 131 1.98 -3.06 -14.95
CA VAL A 131 1.48 -2.71 -13.61
C VAL A 131 1.07 -3.94 -12.81
N ILE A 132 0.40 -4.92 -13.45
CA ILE A 132 0.05 -6.18 -12.78
C ILE A 132 1.32 -6.91 -12.33
N PHE A 133 2.31 -7.04 -13.19
CA PHE A 133 3.57 -7.69 -12.85
C PHE A 133 4.28 -6.99 -11.70
N LEU A 134 4.35 -5.65 -11.71
CA LEU A 134 4.96 -4.87 -10.64
C LEU A 134 4.22 -5.05 -9.31
N ILE A 135 2.88 -5.04 -9.33
CA ILE A 135 2.06 -5.26 -8.13
C ILE A 135 2.30 -6.67 -7.57
N ASP A 136 2.21 -7.70 -8.41
CA ASP A 136 2.40 -9.09 -7.98
C ASP A 136 3.81 -9.31 -7.43
N ALA A 137 4.83 -8.76 -8.10
CA ALA A 137 6.21 -8.85 -7.65
C ALA A 137 6.43 -8.09 -6.33
N THR A 138 5.80 -6.92 -6.15
CA THR A 138 5.88 -6.16 -4.89
C THR A 138 5.20 -6.91 -3.74
N VAL A 139 4.01 -7.44 -3.97
CA VAL A 139 3.26 -8.23 -2.96
C VAL A 139 4.04 -9.49 -2.58
N PHE A 140 4.58 -10.23 -3.56
CA PHE A 140 5.44 -11.38 -3.30
C PHE A 140 6.71 -10.98 -2.54
N GLY A 141 7.38 -9.92 -3.01
CA GLY A 141 8.60 -9.40 -2.41
C GLY A 141 8.41 -8.93 -0.97
N SER A 142 7.24 -8.39 -0.62
CA SER A 142 6.90 -7.97 0.75
C SER A 142 6.67 -9.15 1.70
N GLY A 143 6.28 -10.30 1.18
CA GLY A 143 6.12 -11.52 1.97
C GLY A 143 7.46 -12.04 2.53
N VAL A 144 8.57 -11.85 1.81
CA VAL A 144 9.88 -12.36 2.21
C VAL A 144 10.37 -11.73 3.52
N PRO A 145 10.48 -10.39 3.69
CA PRO A 145 10.89 -9.79 4.95
C PRO A 145 9.91 -10.08 6.10
N ASN A 146 8.61 -10.27 5.81
CA ASN A 146 7.64 -10.68 6.83
C ASN A 146 8.02 -12.03 7.44
N PHE A 147 8.37 -13.03 6.62
CA PHE A 147 8.80 -14.35 7.11
C PHE A 147 10.11 -14.26 7.88
N ILE A 148 11.09 -13.47 7.41
CA ILE A 148 12.37 -13.30 8.09
C ILE A 148 12.15 -12.68 9.48
N LEU A 149 11.45 -11.55 9.55
CA LEU A 149 11.24 -10.84 10.82
C LEU A 149 10.36 -11.64 11.79
N ALA A 150 9.32 -12.31 11.29
CA ALA A 150 8.46 -13.16 12.13
C ALA A 150 9.24 -14.32 12.75
N SER A 151 10.09 -15.01 11.98
CA SER A 151 10.92 -16.12 12.46
C SER A 151 11.99 -15.65 13.45
N GLN A 152 12.64 -14.52 13.19
CA GLN A 152 13.61 -13.90 14.10
C GLN A 152 12.95 -13.46 15.42
N SER A 153 11.78 -12.85 15.36
CA SER A 153 11.02 -12.45 16.55
C SER A 153 10.61 -13.67 17.39
N LEU A 154 10.19 -14.75 16.75
CA LEU A 154 9.82 -15.99 17.43
C LEU A 154 11.03 -16.70 18.03
N GLN A 155 12.17 -16.70 17.33
CA GLN A 155 13.43 -17.20 17.86
C GLN A 155 13.85 -16.43 19.10
N MET A 156 13.84 -15.10 19.05
CA MET A 156 14.18 -14.24 20.18
C MET A 156 13.26 -14.49 21.38
N PHE A 157 11.96 -14.64 21.14
CA PHE A 157 10.98 -14.98 22.17
C PHE A 157 11.36 -16.29 22.90
N TRP A 158 11.60 -17.37 22.15
CA TRP A 158 11.93 -18.67 22.74
C TRP A 158 13.31 -18.67 23.44
N TRP A 159 14.29 -18.04 22.83
CA TRP A 159 15.63 -17.97 23.43
C TRP A 159 15.62 -17.21 24.76
N LYS A 160 14.90 -16.11 24.84
CA LYS A 160 14.79 -15.30 26.06
C LYS A 160 13.95 -16.01 27.14
N ILE A 161 12.84 -16.66 26.79
CA ILE A 161 12.03 -17.43 27.76
C ILE A 161 12.76 -18.65 28.31
N SER A 162 13.50 -19.36 27.45
CA SER A 162 14.24 -20.57 27.88
C SER A 162 15.52 -20.28 28.64
N GLY A 163 15.86 -19.00 28.87
CA GLY A 163 17.12 -18.61 29.48
C GLY A 163 18.34 -19.05 28.67
N GLY A 164 18.22 -19.17 27.35
CA GLY A 164 19.28 -19.60 26.44
C GLY A 164 19.43 -21.14 26.32
N SER A 165 18.60 -21.94 27.00
CA SER A 165 18.69 -23.41 26.98
C SER A 165 18.17 -24.04 25.67
N VAL A 166 17.27 -23.36 24.94
CA VAL A 166 16.68 -23.84 23.68
C VAL A 166 17.24 -23.02 22.51
N GLY A 167 18.23 -23.59 21.82
CA GLY A 167 18.92 -22.96 20.68
C GLY A 167 18.29 -23.33 19.33
N ILE A 168 16.96 -23.24 19.17
CA ILE A 168 16.32 -23.47 17.87
C ILE A 168 16.60 -22.27 16.96
N THR A 169 17.11 -22.53 15.77
CA THR A 169 17.47 -21.48 14.79
C THR A 169 16.25 -20.81 14.17
N TYR A 170 16.37 -19.55 13.74
CA TYR A 170 15.30 -18.82 13.03
C TYR A 170 14.79 -19.58 11.79
N CYS A 171 15.63 -20.34 11.13
CA CYS A 171 15.26 -21.16 9.98
C CYS A 171 14.20 -22.21 10.31
N VAL A 172 14.37 -22.94 11.42
CA VAL A 172 13.41 -23.94 11.85
C VAL A 172 12.08 -23.25 12.20
N TRP A 173 12.15 -22.09 12.85
CA TRP A 173 10.97 -21.28 13.12
C TRP A 173 10.28 -20.79 11.86
N MET A 174 11.06 -20.42 10.81
CA MET A 174 10.50 -20.04 9.52
C MET A 174 9.72 -21.17 8.86
N LEU A 175 10.27 -22.40 8.89
CA LEU A 175 9.55 -23.59 8.39
C LEU A 175 8.29 -23.88 9.21
N VAL A 176 8.35 -23.78 10.53
CA VAL A 176 7.19 -23.96 11.41
C VAL A 176 6.11 -22.93 11.09
N LEU A 177 6.48 -21.65 10.95
CA LEU A 177 5.53 -20.59 10.59
C LEU A 177 4.92 -20.82 9.21
N ALA A 178 5.72 -21.21 8.21
CA ALA A 178 5.22 -21.52 6.87
C ALA A 178 4.22 -22.67 6.89
N LEU A 179 4.51 -23.75 7.63
CA LEU A 179 3.59 -24.89 7.77
C LEU A 179 2.28 -24.50 8.46
N LEU A 180 2.34 -23.63 9.48
CA LEU A 180 1.15 -23.13 10.17
C LEU A 180 0.33 -22.17 9.32
N LEU A 181 0.99 -21.36 8.45
CA LEU A 181 0.32 -20.40 7.59
C LEU A 181 -0.29 -21.04 6.34
N CYS A 182 0.28 -22.11 5.81
CA CYS A 182 -0.26 -22.78 4.63
C CYS A 182 -1.76 -23.10 4.73
N PRO A 183 -2.27 -23.77 5.76
CA PRO A 183 -3.70 -24.04 5.92
C PRO A 183 -4.56 -22.76 5.97
N VAL A 184 -4.07 -21.72 6.64
CA VAL A 184 -4.77 -20.43 6.73
C VAL A 184 -4.88 -19.80 5.34
N MET A 185 -3.80 -19.85 4.54
CA MET A 185 -3.76 -19.33 3.19
C MET A 185 -4.63 -20.14 2.20
N TRP A 186 -4.86 -21.46 2.44
CA TRP A 186 -5.74 -22.28 1.60
C TRP A 186 -7.21 -21.88 1.71
N LEU A 187 -7.65 -21.42 2.90
CA LEU A 187 -9.06 -21.16 3.22
C LEU A 187 -9.66 -19.96 2.47
N GLY A 188 -8.87 -19.17 1.78
CA GLY A 188 -9.36 -18.20 0.83
C GLY A 188 -9.38 -16.76 1.32
N SER A 189 -10.18 -15.93 0.68
CA SER A 189 -10.24 -14.50 0.90
C SER A 189 -10.89 -14.19 2.26
N PRO A 190 -10.32 -13.31 3.07
CA PRO A 190 -10.91 -12.90 4.33
C PRO A 190 -12.23 -12.16 4.07
N LYS A 191 -13.36 -12.83 4.32
CA LYS A 191 -14.70 -12.23 4.22
C LYS A 191 -14.91 -11.09 5.23
N ASP A 192 -14.09 -11.05 6.28
CA ASP A 192 -14.18 -10.10 7.39
C ASP A 192 -12.96 -9.17 7.48
N MET A 193 -12.59 -8.53 6.37
CA MET A 193 -11.47 -7.57 6.35
C MET A 193 -11.59 -6.50 7.45
N LYS A 194 -12.82 -6.12 7.82
CA LYS A 194 -13.05 -5.13 8.88
C LYS A 194 -12.57 -5.61 10.24
N SER A 195 -12.88 -6.85 10.60
CA SER A 195 -12.46 -7.43 11.88
C SER A 195 -10.95 -7.58 11.95
N LEU A 196 -10.33 -8.02 10.86
CA LEU A 196 -8.88 -8.16 10.77
C LEU A 196 -8.16 -6.81 10.89
N ALA A 197 -8.61 -5.78 10.17
CA ALA A 197 -8.02 -4.45 10.24
C ALA A 197 -8.13 -3.82 11.64
N VAL A 198 -9.27 -4.01 12.32
CA VAL A 198 -9.44 -3.57 13.72
C VAL A 198 -8.49 -4.31 14.65
N SER A 199 -8.42 -5.64 14.54
CA SER A 199 -7.52 -6.46 15.36
C SER A 199 -6.06 -6.08 15.14
N SER A 200 -5.67 -5.90 13.89
CA SER A 200 -4.33 -5.47 13.49
C SER A 200 -3.96 -4.11 14.08
N PHE A 201 -4.86 -3.12 14.00
CA PHE A 201 -4.64 -1.81 14.60
C PHE A 201 -4.36 -1.89 16.11
N PHE A 202 -5.13 -2.71 16.84
CA PHE A 202 -4.88 -2.91 18.28
C PHE A 202 -3.55 -3.61 18.54
N ILE A 203 -3.18 -4.60 17.73
CA ILE A 203 -1.89 -5.29 17.86
C ILE A 203 -0.75 -4.29 17.62
N VAL A 204 -0.78 -3.54 16.50
CA VAL A 204 0.26 -2.55 16.16
C VAL A 204 0.38 -1.48 17.25
N SER A 205 -0.76 -0.96 17.74
CA SER A 205 -0.78 0.02 18.83
C SER A 205 -0.21 -0.54 20.13
N THR A 206 -0.54 -1.77 20.48
CA THR A 206 0.00 -2.46 21.68
C THR A 206 1.50 -2.68 21.53
N VAL A 207 1.97 -3.10 20.36
CA VAL A 207 3.40 -3.25 20.05
C VAL A 207 4.12 -1.92 20.22
N ALA A 208 3.59 -0.82 19.65
CA ALA A 208 4.21 0.50 19.76
C ALA A 208 4.33 0.96 21.22
N VAL A 209 3.22 0.95 21.98
CA VAL A 209 3.20 1.39 23.39
C VAL A 209 4.09 0.52 24.27
N SER A 210 4.07 -0.80 24.06
CA SER A 210 4.92 -1.71 24.83
C SER A 210 6.40 -1.53 24.49
N THR A 211 6.75 -1.32 23.22
CA THR A 211 8.12 -1.00 22.80
C THR A 211 8.60 0.31 23.43
N TRP A 212 7.78 1.38 23.42
CA TRP A 212 8.12 2.64 24.07
C TRP A 212 8.35 2.49 25.57
N THR A 213 7.50 1.73 26.26
CA THR A 213 7.67 1.46 27.70
C THR A 213 8.94 0.66 27.97
N CYS A 214 9.30 -0.30 27.12
CA CYS A 214 10.56 -1.04 27.25
C CYS A 214 11.78 -0.13 27.06
N ILE A 215 11.79 0.72 26.02
CA ILE A 215 12.89 1.66 25.75
C ILE A 215 13.05 2.67 26.91
N LEU A 216 11.95 3.18 27.45
CA LEU A 216 11.98 4.15 28.55
C LEU A 216 12.47 3.54 29.88
N ARG A 217 12.23 2.25 30.10
CA ARG A 217 12.64 1.49 31.29
C ARG A 217 14.03 0.86 31.18
N ASP A 218 14.66 0.98 30.01
CA ASP A 218 16.02 0.47 29.84
C ASP A 218 16.99 1.32 30.64
N ASP A 219 17.89 0.68 31.40
CA ASP A 219 18.90 1.34 32.25
C ASP A 219 20.15 1.78 31.46
N VAL A 220 20.16 1.62 30.15
CA VAL A 220 21.26 2.10 29.28
C VAL A 220 21.38 3.63 29.41
N ASN A 221 22.60 4.11 29.63
CA ASN A 221 22.87 5.54 29.67
C ASN A 221 22.48 6.20 28.35
N PRO A 222 21.65 7.28 28.38
CA PRO A 222 21.26 7.98 27.18
C PRO A 222 22.49 8.43 26.38
N GLN A 223 22.48 8.19 25.09
CA GLN A 223 23.53 8.67 24.21
C GLN A 223 23.46 10.19 24.07
N PRO A 224 24.60 10.90 24.12
CA PRO A 224 24.58 12.35 23.94
C PRO A 224 24.06 12.71 22.55
N LEU A 225 23.11 13.62 22.46
CA LEU A 225 22.53 14.09 21.19
C LEU A 225 23.63 14.61 20.23
N GLY A 226 24.78 15.06 20.77
CA GLY A 226 25.93 15.45 19.98
C GLY A 226 26.46 14.37 19.06
N SER A 227 26.39 13.10 19.45
CA SER A 227 26.84 11.98 18.60
C SER A 227 26.05 11.86 17.28
N LEU A 228 24.75 12.18 17.30
CA LEU A 228 23.91 12.23 16.11
C LEU A 228 24.17 13.47 15.24
N LEU A 229 24.52 14.59 15.86
CA LEU A 229 24.82 15.84 15.16
C LEU A 229 26.19 15.77 14.47
N ASP A 230 27.17 15.12 15.11
CA ASP A 230 28.54 14.97 14.60
C ASP A 230 28.67 13.82 13.58
N HIS A 231 27.65 12.95 13.50
CA HIS A 231 27.64 11.84 12.56
C HIS A 231 27.54 12.34 11.11
N ARG A 232 28.44 11.85 10.26
CA ARG A 232 28.49 12.16 8.83
C ARG A 232 28.12 10.93 8.04
N PRO A 233 26.82 10.78 7.64
CA PRO A 233 26.36 9.67 6.84
C PRO A 233 26.98 9.68 5.44
N GLN A 234 27.18 8.51 4.87
CA GLN A 234 27.59 8.35 3.49
C GLN A 234 26.39 8.50 2.54
N ALA A 235 26.63 8.81 1.26
CA ALA A 235 25.54 8.88 0.27
C ALA A 235 24.76 7.56 0.15
N GLN A 236 25.42 6.44 0.38
CA GLN A 236 24.85 5.10 0.38
C GLN A 236 23.80 4.92 1.47
N ASP A 237 24.02 5.46 2.68
CA ASP A 237 23.07 5.37 3.80
C ASP A 237 21.73 6.03 3.44
N PHE A 238 21.76 7.17 2.72
CA PHE A 238 20.55 7.84 2.24
C PHE A 238 19.79 7.01 1.19
N LEU A 239 20.51 6.35 0.30
CA LEU A 239 19.89 5.54 -0.76
C LEU A 239 19.24 4.29 -0.19
N ILE A 240 19.89 3.63 0.77
CA ILE A 240 19.34 2.48 1.49
C ILE A 240 18.12 2.91 2.30
N ALA A 241 18.24 3.99 3.08
CA ALA A 241 17.12 4.52 3.86
C ALA A 241 15.92 4.91 2.96
N TYR A 242 16.16 5.53 1.80
CA TYR A 242 15.11 5.82 0.81
C TYR A 242 14.40 4.53 0.35
N GLY A 243 15.15 3.49 0.00
CA GLY A 243 14.56 2.22 -0.45
C GLY A 243 13.68 1.57 0.63
N ILE A 244 14.16 1.55 1.89
CA ILE A 244 13.41 1.00 3.02
C ILE A 244 12.17 1.87 3.34
N LEU A 245 12.30 3.21 3.31
CA LEU A 245 11.16 4.13 3.48
C LEU A 245 10.13 3.97 2.36
N ALA A 246 10.59 3.85 1.11
CA ALA A 246 9.72 3.62 -0.05
C ALA A 246 8.94 2.31 0.10
N PHE A 247 9.59 1.24 0.50
CA PHE A 247 8.95 -0.04 0.78
C PHE A 247 7.90 0.07 1.89
N GLN A 248 8.25 0.75 2.98
CA GLN A 248 7.49 0.69 4.22
C GLN A 248 6.15 1.43 4.17
N PHE A 249 6.11 2.57 3.49
CA PHE A 249 4.89 3.38 3.35
C PHE A 249 4.20 3.17 2.00
N ASP A 250 4.38 1.98 1.38
CA ASP A 250 3.76 1.65 0.11
C ASP A 250 2.32 1.15 0.27
N ILE A 251 1.36 2.05 0.01
CA ILE A 251 -0.06 1.70 -0.07
C ILE A 251 -0.56 1.62 -1.52
N HIS A 252 0.26 2.03 -2.50
CA HIS A 252 -0.17 2.25 -3.88
C HIS A 252 -0.75 1.00 -4.55
N PRO A 253 -0.20 -0.21 -4.35
CA PRO A 253 -0.78 -1.43 -4.92
C PRO A 253 -2.23 -1.69 -4.48
N MET A 254 -2.54 -1.34 -3.21
CA MET A 254 -3.85 -1.60 -2.60
C MET A 254 -4.76 -0.38 -2.52
N LEU A 255 -4.23 0.84 -2.79
CA LEU A 255 -4.94 2.09 -2.60
C LEU A 255 -6.26 2.16 -3.37
N LEU A 256 -6.23 1.83 -4.67
CA LEU A 256 -7.42 1.90 -5.51
C LEU A 256 -8.43 0.81 -5.16
N THR A 257 -7.98 -0.35 -4.68
CA THR A 257 -8.87 -1.41 -4.17
C THR A 257 -9.62 -0.91 -2.94
N LEU A 258 -8.93 -0.29 -1.98
CA LEU A 258 -9.57 0.33 -0.83
C LEU A 258 -10.53 1.45 -1.23
N GLN A 259 -10.17 2.28 -2.22
CA GLN A 259 -11.00 3.36 -2.73
C GLN A 259 -12.30 2.85 -3.35
N VAL A 260 -12.25 1.76 -4.09
CA VAL A 260 -13.43 1.10 -4.70
C VAL A 260 -14.35 0.53 -3.63
N ASP A 261 -13.79 -0.02 -2.55
CA ASP A 261 -14.56 -0.61 -1.45
C ASP A 261 -15.14 0.43 -0.47
N MET A 262 -14.77 1.71 -0.59
CA MET A 262 -15.31 2.79 0.24
C MET A 262 -16.76 3.11 -0.13
N LYS A 263 -17.58 3.47 0.88
CA LYS A 263 -18.93 4.02 0.66
C LYS A 263 -18.91 5.29 -0.19
N ASP A 264 -17.90 6.13 0.04
CA ASP A 264 -17.67 7.38 -0.66
C ASP A 264 -16.21 7.42 -1.12
N SER A 265 -15.99 7.03 -2.36
CA SER A 265 -14.65 6.96 -2.97
C SER A 265 -13.97 8.33 -3.10
N THR A 266 -14.70 9.44 -2.97
CA THR A 266 -14.14 10.80 -3.02
C THR A 266 -13.35 11.15 -1.76
N LYS A 267 -13.63 10.48 -0.64
CA LYS A 267 -13.00 10.70 0.67
C LYS A 267 -11.70 9.91 0.90
N ILE A 268 -11.19 9.23 -0.11
CA ILE A 268 -9.95 8.45 0.00
C ILE A 268 -8.78 9.30 0.52
N ASN A 269 -8.69 10.57 0.12
CA ASN A 269 -7.61 11.46 0.56
C ASN A 269 -7.59 11.65 2.08
N ALA A 270 -8.77 11.74 2.73
CA ALA A 270 -8.87 11.85 4.19
C ALA A 270 -8.42 10.55 4.87
N ALA A 271 -8.75 9.40 4.29
CA ALA A 271 -8.32 8.10 4.83
C ALA A 271 -6.80 7.92 4.70
N VAL A 272 -6.21 8.28 3.55
CA VAL A 272 -4.76 8.23 3.32
C VAL A 272 -4.04 9.12 4.32
N LEU A 273 -4.48 10.39 4.46
CA LEU A 273 -3.88 11.31 5.43
C LEU A 273 -3.97 10.77 6.87
N GLY A 274 -5.12 10.21 7.25
CA GLY A 274 -5.32 9.60 8.57
C GLY A 274 -4.38 8.41 8.83
N GLY A 275 -4.22 7.51 7.84
CA GLY A 275 -3.31 6.36 7.94
C GLY A 275 -1.85 6.78 8.07
N PHE A 276 -1.39 7.69 7.19
CA PHE A 276 -0.03 8.22 7.26
C PHE A 276 0.25 8.99 8.56
N ALA A 277 -0.72 9.79 9.04
CA ALA A 277 -0.57 10.52 10.30
C ALA A 277 -0.46 9.58 11.50
N THR A 278 -1.31 8.55 11.57
CA THR A 278 -1.29 7.58 12.68
C THR A 278 -0.01 6.78 12.71
N THR A 279 0.39 6.19 11.57
CA THR A 279 1.61 5.37 11.50
C THR A 279 2.86 6.24 11.59
N GLY A 280 2.86 7.41 10.97
CA GLY A 280 3.95 8.40 11.07
C GLY A 280 4.17 8.88 12.50
N PHE A 281 3.10 9.07 13.29
CA PHE A 281 3.20 9.37 14.71
C PHE A 281 3.88 8.23 15.49
N MET A 282 3.41 6.98 15.30
CA MET A 282 4.01 5.82 15.97
C MET A 282 5.49 5.68 15.62
N PHE A 283 5.83 5.79 14.34
CA PHE A 283 7.21 5.77 13.86
C PHE A 283 8.06 6.89 14.47
N THR A 284 7.57 8.13 14.45
CA THR A 284 8.33 9.30 14.94
C THR A 284 8.66 9.19 16.42
N VAL A 285 7.68 8.77 17.24
CA VAL A 285 7.90 8.55 18.67
C VAL A 285 8.94 7.45 18.90
N THR A 286 8.83 6.33 18.17
CA THR A 286 9.79 5.23 18.31
C THR A 286 11.19 5.64 17.87
N ALA A 287 11.32 6.32 16.73
CA ALA A 287 12.61 6.78 16.23
C ALA A 287 13.27 7.80 17.18
N ALA A 288 12.49 8.72 17.76
CA ALA A 288 12.98 9.69 18.74
C ALA A 288 13.48 9.02 20.03
N LEU A 289 12.71 8.06 20.56
CA LEU A 289 13.09 7.29 21.75
C LEU A 289 14.32 6.42 21.49
N ALA A 290 14.37 5.74 20.35
CA ALA A 290 15.51 4.91 19.96
C ALA A 290 16.78 5.75 19.77
N ALA A 291 16.68 6.89 19.09
CA ALA A 291 17.79 7.80 18.89
C ALA A 291 18.33 8.37 20.22
N ALA A 292 17.43 8.69 21.16
CA ALA A 292 17.82 9.23 22.47
C ALA A 292 18.47 8.18 23.39
N ARG A 293 18.08 6.90 23.27
CA ARG A 293 18.62 5.83 24.13
C ARG A 293 19.80 5.10 23.52
N TYR A 294 19.71 4.71 22.26
CA TYR A 294 20.68 3.84 21.61
C TYR A 294 21.60 4.58 20.61
N GLY A 295 21.22 5.80 20.20
CA GLY A 295 22.00 6.58 19.24
C GLY A 295 22.18 5.87 17.90
N ILE A 296 23.36 6.00 17.29
CA ILE A 296 23.73 5.42 15.99
C ILE A 296 23.85 3.89 16.06
N ASP A 297 24.16 3.34 17.21
CA ASP A 297 24.40 1.90 17.43
C ASP A 297 23.10 1.09 17.57
N VAL A 298 21.93 1.70 17.32
CA VAL A 298 20.64 1.00 17.32
C VAL A 298 20.69 -0.19 16.35
N GLU A 299 20.14 -1.32 16.77
CA GLU A 299 20.07 -2.54 15.94
C GLU A 299 19.02 -2.43 14.83
N ASN A 300 19.15 -3.24 13.77
CA ASN A 300 18.19 -3.26 12.65
C ASN A 300 16.77 -3.62 13.09
N ASN A 301 16.66 -4.45 14.12
CA ASN A 301 15.43 -4.75 14.82
C ASN A 301 15.55 -4.18 16.24
N ILE A 302 14.77 -3.14 16.55
CA ILE A 302 14.85 -2.48 17.86
C ILE A 302 14.59 -3.43 19.04
N LEU A 303 13.85 -4.52 18.82
CA LEU A 303 13.59 -5.52 19.86
C LEU A 303 14.85 -6.30 20.28
N GLU A 304 15.88 -6.32 19.43
CA GLU A 304 17.16 -6.95 19.75
C GLU A 304 17.98 -6.09 20.73
N ALA A 305 17.84 -4.76 20.64
CA ALA A 305 18.51 -3.81 21.54
C ALA A 305 17.93 -3.81 22.96
N ILE A 306 16.64 -4.14 23.11
CA ILE A 306 15.91 -4.08 24.37
C ILE A 306 16.27 -5.29 25.27
N PRO A 307 16.56 -5.07 26.58
CA PRO A 307 16.88 -6.15 27.51
C PRO A 307 15.68 -7.10 27.72
N ALA A 308 15.99 -8.33 28.14
CA ALA A 308 15.00 -9.35 28.40
C ALA A 308 13.99 -8.92 29.47
N SER A 309 12.71 -8.85 29.11
CA SER A 309 11.61 -8.43 29.99
C SER A 309 10.31 -9.07 29.56
N ILE A 310 9.36 -9.21 30.50
CA ILE A 310 8.04 -9.79 30.20
C ILE A 310 7.31 -8.99 29.09
N PRO A 311 7.27 -7.64 29.10
CA PRO A 311 6.66 -6.88 28.01
C PRO A 311 7.32 -7.16 26.64
N LEU A 312 8.65 -7.32 26.59
CA LEU A 312 9.36 -7.64 25.36
C LEU A 312 8.93 -8.97 24.76
N TYR A 313 8.71 -9.99 25.60
CA TYR A 313 8.22 -11.30 25.13
C TYR A 313 6.84 -11.18 24.50
N LEU A 314 5.95 -10.41 25.15
CA LEU A 314 4.63 -10.15 24.58
C LEU A 314 4.72 -9.42 23.24
N VAL A 315 5.57 -8.40 23.15
CA VAL A 315 5.82 -7.66 21.89
C VAL A 315 6.30 -8.60 20.79
N ALA A 316 7.31 -9.43 21.05
CA ALA A 316 7.85 -10.36 20.06
C ALA A 316 6.79 -11.34 19.53
N LEU A 317 5.93 -11.83 20.42
CA LEU A 317 4.81 -12.71 20.02
C LEU A 317 3.77 -11.95 19.19
N LEU A 318 3.36 -10.75 19.63
CA LEU A 318 2.39 -9.92 18.90
C LEU A 318 2.90 -9.51 17.52
N VAL A 319 4.20 -9.21 17.40
CA VAL A 319 4.87 -8.93 16.11
C VAL A 319 4.78 -10.13 15.19
N THR A 320 5.10 -11.33 15.70
CA THR A 320 4.99 -12.56 14.91
C THR A 320 3.56 -12.77 14.41
N VAL A 321 2.56 -12.63 15.29
CA VAL A 321 1.14 -12.78 14.93
C VAL A 321 0.74 -11.74 13.88
N GLN A 322 1.14 -10.47 14.06
CA GLN A 322 0.82 -9.40 13.09
C GLN A 322 1.41 -9.68 11.72
N LEU A 323 2.68 -10.07 11.64
CA LEU A 323 3.34 -10.37 10.37
C LEU A 323 2.72 -11.60 9.68
N CYS A 324 2.30 -12.59 10.44
CA CYS A 324 1.56 -13.74 9.91
C CYS A 324 0.19 -13.35 9.32
N LEU A 325 -0.57 -12.52 10.05
CA LEU A 325 -1.87 -12.02 9.58
C LEU A 325 -1.71 -11.15 8.33
N SER A 326 -0.78 -10.20 8.37
CA SER A 326 -0.47 -9.32 7.24
C SER A 326 -0.04 -10.13 6.00
N SER A 327 0.79 -11.17 6.17
CA SER A 327 1.17 -12.06 5.07
C SER A 327 0.00 -12.83 4.49
N ALA A 328 -0.92 -13.33 5.33
CA ALA A 328 -2.08 -14.07 4.87
C ALA A 328 -3.07 -13.19 4.09
N VAL A 329 -3.29 -11.95 4.56
CA VAL A 329 -4.17 -10.98 3.90
C VAL A 329 -3.52 -10.41 2.64
N GLY A 330 -2.27 -9.94 2.73
CA GLY A 330 -1.56 -9.29 1.64
C GLY A 330 -1.37 -10.20 0.43
N ASN A 331 -0.96 -11.44 0.65
CA ASN A 331 -0.75 -12.40 -0.44
C ASN A 331 -2.05 -12.90 -1.10
N SER A 332 -3.23 -12.63 -0.54
CA SER A 332 -4.49 -13.15 -1.07
C SER A 332 -4.78 -12.66 -2.50
N ALA A 333 -4.44 -11.41 -2.82
CA ALA A 333 -4.59 -10.84 -4.16
C ALA A 333 -3.66 -11.53 -5.17
N LEU A 334 -2.40 -11.74 -4.80
CA LEU A 334 -1.41 -12.46 -5.61
C LEU A 334 -1.86 -13.89 -5.91
N PHE A 335 -2.32 -14.62 -4.89
CA PHE A 335 -2.81 -15.99 -5.07
C PHE A 335 -3.98 -16.04 -6.04
N GLN A 336 -4.96 -15.16 -5.88
CA GLN A 336 -6.12 -15.10 -6.77
C GLN A 336 -5.72 -14.77 -8.21
N HIS A 337 -4.74 -13.89 -8.40
CA HIS A 337 -4.25 -13.54 -9.74
C HIS A 337 -3.55 -14.73 -10.40
N ILE A 338 -2.67 -15.43 -9.68
CA ILE A 338 -1.99 -16.63 -10.22
C ILE A 338 -2.99 -17.75 -10.49
N GLU A 339 -3.97 -17.96 -9.61
CA GLU A 339 -5.06 -18.93 -9.82
C GLU A 339 -5.86 -18.62 -11.10
N ASP A 340 -6.15 -17.32 -11.37
CA ASP A 340 -6.83 -16.91 -12.60
C ASP A 340 -5.98 -17.15 -13.87
N ILE A 341 -4.67 -16.87 -13.82
CA ILE A 341 -3.74 -17.14 -14.92
C ILE A 341 -3.71 -18.65 -15.23
N LEU A 342 -3.65 -19.47 -14.18
CA LEU A 342 -3.61 -20.93 -14.28
C LEU A 342 -5.00 -21.56 -14.53
N LYS A 343 -6.07 -20.74 -14.57
CA LYS A 343 -7.47 -21.18 -14.74
C LYS A 343 -7.90 -22.20 -13.68
N ILE A 344 -7.46 -22.04 -12.44
CA ILE A 344 -7.81 -22.90 -11.32
C ILE A 344 -9.21 -22.52 -10.81
N PRO A 345 -10.10 -23.51 -10.56
CA PRO A 345 -11.43 -23.26 -10.02
C PRO A 345 -11.38 -22.53 -8.67
N ARG A 346 -12.35 -21.64 -8.42
CA ARG A 346 -12.43 -20.88 -7.17
C ARG A 346 -12.83 -21.72 -5.96
N ASN A 347 -13.39 -22.91 -6.17
CA ASN A 347 -13.75 -23.84 -5.13
C ASN A 347 -12.50 -24.42 -4.46
N PHE A 348 -12.64 -24.88 -3.23
CA PHE A 348 -11.52 -25.52 -2.52
C PHE A 348 -11.10 -26.79 -3.26
N CYS A 349 -9.89 -26.81 -3.82
CA CYS A 349 -9.34 -27.95 -4.55
C CYS A 349 -7.83 -28.10 -4.29
N ILE A 350 -7.32 -29.29 -4.54
CA ILE A 350 -5.90 -29.62 -4.29
C ILE A 350 -4.94 -28.75 -5.12
N GLN A 351 -5.32 -28.40 -6.34
CA GLN A 351 -4.52 -27.56 -7.24
C GLN A 351 -4.30 -26.17 -6.62
N ARG A 352 -5.34 -25.60 -6.03
CA ARG A 352 -5.27 -24.33 -5.29
C ARG A 352 -4.32 -24.42 -4.10
N CYS A 353 -4.44 -25.47 -3.30
CA CYS A 353 -3.56 -25.71 -2.15
C CYS A 353 -2.09 -25.84 -2.61
N LEU A 354 -1.83 -26.58 -3.68
CA LEU A 354 -0.47 -26.78 -4.21
C LEU A 354 0.15 -25.48 -4.72
N VAL A 355 -0.61 -24.67 -5.47
CA VAL A 355 -0.10 -23.39 -5.99
C VAL A 355 0.22 -22.43 -4.87
N ARG A 356 -0.70 -22.27 -3.89
CA ARG A 356 -0.47 -21.38 -2.74
C ARG A 356 0.71 -21.85 -1.89
N SER A 357 0.79 -23.14 -1.60
CA SER A 357 1.94 -23.71 -0.87
C SER A 357 3.24 -23.56 -1.66
N GLY A 358 3.23 -23.69 -2.99
CA GLY A 358 4.40 -23.46 -3.83
C GLY A 358 4.91 -22.02 -3.77
N ILE A 359 4.02 -21.03 -3.75
CA ILE A 359 4.39 -19.61 -3.61
C ILE A 359 4.98 -19.35 -2.22
N VAL A 360 4.36 -19.90 -1.16
CA VAL A 360 4.89 -19.79 0.22
C VAL A 360 6.26 -20.46 0.31
N ALA A 361 6.43 -21.66 -0.25
CA ALA A 361 7.71 -22.36 -0.27
C ALA A 361 8.80 -21.57 -1.00
N LEU A 362 8.46 -20.90 -2.11
CA LEU A 362 9.38 -20.03 -2.83
C LEU A 362 9.76 -18.79 -1.98
N ALA A 363 8.81 -18.19 -1.28
CA ALA A 363 9.08 -17.06 -0.38
C ALA A 363 10.00 -17.47 0.77
N VAL A 364 9.77 -18.63 1.39
CA VAL A 364 10.62 -19.20 2.44
C VAL A 364 12.01 -19.52 1.91
N PHE A 365 12.12 -20.13 0.72
CA PHE A 365 13.40 -20.41 0.10
C PHE A 365 14.24 -19.14 -0.12
N LEU A 366 13.61 -18.06 -0.60
CA LEU A 366 14.30 -16.78 -0.76
C LEU A 366 14.65 -16.15 0.60
N ALA A 367 13.76 -16.24 1.59
CA ALA A 367 13.99 -15.73 2.94
C ALA A 367 15.17 -16.46 3.64
N GLU A 368 15.31 -17.77 3.42
CA GLU A 368 16.45 -18.54 3.93
C GLU A 368 17.75 -18.23 3.19
N SER A 369 17.67 -17.98 1.87
CA SER A 369 18.83 -17.67 1.03
C SER A 369 19.42 -16.30 1.34
N VAL A 370 18.59 -15.32 1.73
CA VAL A 370 18.99 -13.94 2.06
C VAL A 370 18.39 -13.55 3.41
N PRO A 371 18.96 -13.98 4.54
CA PRO A 371 18.35 -13.80 5.87
C PRO A 371 18.47 -12.36 6.42
N ARG A 372 18.67 -11.38 5.55
CA ARG A 372 18.76 -9.95 5.87
C ARG A 372 17.54 -9.21 5.33
N PHE A 373 16.54 -9.01 6.21
CA PHE A 373 15.28 -8.34 5.83
C PHE A 373 15.51 -6.91 5.34
N ASP A 374 16.49 -6.19 5.87
CA ASP A 374 16.87 -4.83 5.48
C ASP A 374 17.29 -4.73 4.00
N LEU A 375 18.11 -5.67 3.52
CA LEU A 375 18.50 -5.74 2.12
C LEU A 375 17.30 -6.04 1.20
N VAL A 376 16.47 -7.00 1.60
CA VAL A 376 15.27 -7.36 0.82
C VAL A 376 14.30 -6.19 0.74
N MET A 377 14.04 -5.51 1.86
CA MET A 377 13.18 -4.32 1.88
C MET A 377 13.72 -3.19 1.00
N GLY A 378 15.03 -2.91 1.10
CA GLY A 378 15.69 -1.91 0.26
C GLY A 378 15.60 -2.23 -1.22
N LEU A 379 15.83 -3.50 -1.59
CA LEU A 379 15.77 -3.97 -2.97
C LEU A 379 14.36 -3.91 -3.55
N VAL A 380 13.36 -4.43 -2.84
CA VAL A 380 11.94 -4.41 -3.26
C VAL A 380 11.44 -2.98 -3.33
N GLY A 381 11.73 -2.16 -2.29
CA GLY A 381 11.30 -0.77 -2.23
C GLY A 381 11.84 0.08 -3.36
N SER A 382 13.14 -0.02 -3.66
CA SER A 382 13.75 0.75 -4.73
C SER A 382 13.40 0.24 -6.13
N THR A 383 13.34 -1.09 -6.33
CA THR A 383 13.23 -1.67 -7.69
C THR A 383 11.77 -1.82 -8.14
N LEU A 384 10.87 -2.27 -7.26
CA LEU A 384 9.49 -2.60 -7.60
C LEU A 384 8.51 -1.52 -7.14
N THR A 385 8.61 -1.10 -5.88
CA THR A 385 7.72 -0.12 -5.29
C THR A 385 7.95 1.29 -5.85
N GLY A 386 9.20 1.70 -6.04
CA GLY A 386 9.55 3.02 -6.58
C GLY A 386 8.81 3.38 -7.87
N PRO A 387 8.82 2.54 -8.91
CA PRO A 387 8.07 2.78 -10.14
C PRO A 387 6.55 2.88 -9.93
N LEU A 388 5.95 2.00 -9.11
CA LEU A 388 4.51 2.01 -8.82
C LEU A 388 4.08 3.25 -8.07
N MET A 389 4.95 3.78 -7.21
CA MET A 389 4.65 4.87 -6.31
C MET A 389 4.95 6.24 -6.93
N PHE A 390 6.14 6.43 -7.50
CA PHE A 390 6.61 7.75 -7.91
C PHE A 390 6.52 8.00 -9.41
N ILE A 391 6.45 6.97 -10.25
CA ILE A 391 6.42 7.11 -11.71
C ILE A 391 5.01 6.96 -12.27
N CYS A 392 4.33 5.85 -11.93
CA CYS A 392 3.03 5.53 -12.50
C CYS A 392 1.92 6.55 -12.16
N PRO A 393 1.72 7.01 -10.89
CA PRO A 393 0.62 7.92 -10.58
C PRO A 393 0.72 9.28 -11.28
N PRO A 394 1.87 9.98 -11.29
CA PRO A 394 2.01 11.22 -12.06
C PRO A 394 1.80 11.01 -13.55
N LEU A 395 2.36 9.92 -14.11
CA LEU A 395 2.23 9.58 -15.53
C LEU A 395 0.78 9.35 -15.92
N PHE A 396 0.02 8.59 -15.12
CA PHE A 396 -1.40 8.31 -15.36
C PHE A 396 -2.24 9.58 -15.19
N PHE A 397 -1.98 10.35 -14.16
CA PHE A 397 -2.68 11.61 -13.94
C PHE A 397 -2.55 12.56 -15.13
N LEU A 398 -1.35 12.78 -15.63
CA LEU A 398 -1.11 13.64 -16.78
C LEU A 398 -1.86 13.13 -18.01
N LYS A 399 -1.82 11.82 -18.27
CA LYS A 399 -2.49 11.22 -19.43
C LYS A 399 -4.01 11.30 -19.35
N LEU A 400 -4.59 10.93 -18.21
CA LEU A 400 -6.04 10.95 -18.01
C LEU A 400 -6.59 12.38 -18.02
N SER A 401 -5.90 13.32 -17.38
CA SER A 401 -6.25 14.73 -17.42
C SER A 401 -6.24 15.29 -18.86
N TYR A 402 -5.23 14.92 -19.66
CA TYR A 402 -5.18 15.28 -21.07
C TYR A 402 -6.34 14.65 -21.87
N MET A 403 -6.67 13.38 -21.61
CA MET A 403 -7.81 12.72 -22.25
C MET A 403 -9.11 13.42 -21.91
N LYS A 404 -9.34 13.75 -20.64
CA LYS A 404 -10.54 14.44 -20.20
C LYS A 404 -10.65 15.85 -20.80
N SER A 405 -9.57 16.62 -20.85
CA SER A 405 -9.60 17.97 -21.46
C SER A 405 -9.93 17.96 -22.94
N LYS A 406 -9.69 16.85 -23.66
CA LYS A 406 -10.11 16.68 -25.05
C LYS A 406 -11.57 16.29 -25.22
N MET A 407 -12.16 15.63 -24.23
CA MET A 407 -13.56 15.21 -24.27
C MET A 407 -14.53 16.35 -23.92
N THR A 408 -14.07 17.33 -23.12
CA THR A 408 -14.89 18.51 -22.78
C THR A 408 -14.91 19.45 -23.98
N PRO A 409 -16.09 19.73 -24.61
CA PRO A 409 -16.16 20.64 -25.73
C PRO A 409 -15.67 22.03 -25.30
N ARG A 410 -14.72 22.61 -26.04
CA ARG A 410 -14.39 24.02 -25.83
C ARG A 410 -15.65 24.84 -26.11
N PRO A 411 -16.13 25.68 -25.17
CA PRO A 411 -17.21 26.59 -25.48
C PRO A 411 -16.79 27.38 -26.73
N ALA A 412 -17.65 27.37 -27.77
CA ALA A 412 -17.41 28.14 -28.97
C ALA A 412 -17.14 29.58 -28.53
N LYS A 413 -15.98 30.13 -28.88
CA LYS A 413 -15.71 31.55 -28.68
C LYS A 413 -16.86 32.28 -29.35
N ILE A 414 -17.79 32.78 -28.59
CA ILE A 414 -18.84 33.67 -29.06
C ILE A 414 -18.07 34.88 -29.62
N ASN A 415 -17.99 34.94 -30.93
CA ASN A 415 -17.40 36.08 -31.61
C ASN A 415 -18.27 37.29 -31.25
N THR A 416 -17.78 38.11 -30.32
CA THR A 416 -18.40 39.37 -29.91
C THR A 416 -18.64 40.32 -31.11
N ALA A 417 -18.08 39.97 -32.27
CA ALA A 417 -18.33 40.68 -33.54
C ALA A 417 -19.71 40.39 -34.14
N GLU A 418 -20.34 39.24 -33.89
CA GLU A 418 -21.70 38.98 -34.41
C GLU A 418 -22.80 39.65 -33.58
N LEU A 419 -22.58 39.83 -32.27
CA LEU A 419 -23.54 40.51 -31.39
C LEU A 419 -23.61 42.02 -31.65
N SER A 420 -22.60 42.61 -32.29
CA SER A 420 -22.58 44.03 -32.67
C SER A 420 -23.29 44.32 -33.99
N ASN A 421 -23.48 43.31 -34.86
CA ASN A 421 -24.19 43.47 -36.13
C ASN A 421 -25.69 43.24 -36.04
N GLU A 422 -26.19 42.45 -35.07
CA GLU A 422 -27.63 42.32 -34.86
C GLU A 422 -28.30 43.57 -34.22
N LYS A 423 -27.50 44.40 -33.55
CA LYS A 423 -28.03 45.67 -32.94
C LYS A 423 -28.22 46.81 -33.93
N LYS A 424 -27.81 46.65 -35.20
CA LYS A 424 -27.93 47.72 -36.23
C LYS A 424 -29.10 47.56 -37.20
N ASN A 425 -29.82 46.43 -37.21
CA ASN A 425 -30.86 46.16 -38.22
C ASN A 425 -32.24 45.92 -37.63
N GLY A 426 -32.64 46.64 -36.61
CA GLY A 426 -33.95 46.48 -36.00
C GLY A 426 -34.63 47.81 -35.63
N VAL A 427 -34.95 48.59 -36.66
CA VAL A 427 -35.97 49.65 -36.49
C VAL A 427 -37.02 49.49 -37.59
N SER A 428 -38.20 49.14 -37.20
CA SER A 428 -39.57 49.57 -37.55
C SER A 428 -40.53 48.37 -37.61
N SER A 429 -41.48 48.33 -36.80
CA SER A 429 -42.89 48.72 -36.85
C SER A 429 -43.73 48.05 -35.79
N SER A 430 -44.42 48.92 -35.05
CA SER A 430 -45.78 48.87 -34.49
C SER A 430 -46.49 47.49 -34.36
N ASP A 431 -46.92 47.06 -33.20
CA ASP A 431 -48.25 47.29 -32.63
C ASP A 431 -48.55 46.33 -31.43
N ASN A 432 -49.28 46.91 -30.48
CA ASN A 432 -50.15 46.25 -29.48
C ASN A 432 -49.63 45.36 -28.35
N GLY A 433 -49.45 45.99 -27.20
CA GLY A 433 -50.18 45.65 -25.96
C GLY A 433 -49.96 44.29 -25.33
N HIS A 434 -48.91 44.14 -24.54
CA HIS A 434 -48.98 43.53 -23.19
C HIS A 434 -47.67 43.81 -22.44
N LEU A 435 -47.83 44.42 -21.28
CA LEU A 435 -46.75 44.84 -20.37
C LEU A 435 -46.01 43.59 -19.84
N SER A 436 -44.90 43.22 -20.45
CA SER A 436 -43.97 42.25 -19.89
C SER A 436 -42.83 43.00 -19.21
N LEU A 437 -42.65 42.77 -17.89
CA LEU A 437 -41.57 43.33 -17.09
C LEU A 437 -40.22 43.10 -17.77
N PRO A 438 -39.31 44.09 -17.74
CA PRO A 438 -38.04 43.98 -18.45
C PRO A 438 -37.17 42.86 -17.89
N LEU A 439 -36.56 42.13 -18.80
CA LEU A 439 -35.63 41.00 -18.57
C LEU A 439 -34.48 41.34 -17.59
N ILE A 440 -34.23 42.63 -17.35
CA ILE A 440 -33.17 43.15 -16.48
C ILE A 440 -33.48 42.87 -14.98
N ILE A 441 -34.76 42.78 -14.57
CA ILE A 441 -35.10 42.47 -13.18
C ILE A 441 -34.99 40.98 -12.90
N LYS A 442 -35.17 40.12 -13.91
CA LYS A 442 -35.05 38.67 -13.77
C LYS A 442 -33.62 38.23 -13.50
N ASN A 443 -32.65 38.94 -14.09
CA ASN A 443 -31.22 38.63 -13.89
C ASN A 443 -30.67 39.19 -12.56
N ALA A 444 -31.26 40.24 -12.00
CA ALA A 444 -30.82 40.80 -10.70
C ALA A 444 -31.29 39.97 -9.50
N PHE A 445 -32.38 39.22 -9.64
CA PHE A 445 -32.90 38.35 -8.56
C PHE A 445 -32.29 36.95 -8.55
N GLN A 446 -31.66 36.50 -9.64
CA GLN A 446 -30.98 35.19 -9.72
C GLN A 446 -29.60 35.16 -9.09
N THR A 447 -29.02 36.31 -8.75
CA THR A 447 -27.67 36.38 -8.19
C THR A 447 -27.59 36.28 -6.68
N LYS A 448 -28.66 36.11 -5.95
CA LYS A 448 -28.68 36.16 -4.47
C LYS A 448 -29.07 34.87 -3.75
N TYR A 449 -29.44 33.83 -4.46
CA TYR A 449 -29.64 32.52 -3.87
C TYR A 449 -28.77 31.51 -4.62
N LYS A 450 -27.60 31.13 -4.06
CA LYS A 450 -26.94 29.89 -4.39
C LYS A 450 -27.88 28.75 -3.98
N THR A 451 -28.82 28.44 -4.83
CA THR A 451 -29.58 27.21 -4.73
C THR A 451 -28.61 26.04 -4.86
N PHE A 452 -28.71 25.08 -3.96
CA PHE A 452 -28.04 23.81 -4.02
C PHE A 452 -28.19 23.26 -5.46
N LYS A 453 -27.10 23.27 -6.25
CA LYS A 453 -27.10 22.68 -7.59
C LYS A 453 -27.33 21.19 -7.43
N SER A 454 -28.36 20.69 -8.09
CA SER A 454 -28.58 19.25 -8.25
C SER A 454 -27.34 18.62 -8.87
N TYR A 455 -27.04 17.39 -8.52
CA TYR A 455 -25.87 16.64 -8.98
C TYR A 455 -25.73 16.59 -10.52
N ASP A 456 -26.84 16.71 -11.23
CA ASP A 456 -26.91 16.71 -12.72
C ASP A 456 -26.47 18.04 -13.36
N GLU A 457 -26.41 19.15 -12.60
CA GLU A 457 -25.97 20.47 -13.10
C GLU A 457 -24.47 20.73 -12.96
N ILE A 458 -23.72 19.80 -12.34
CA ILE A 458 -22.25 19.91 -12.14
C ILE A 458 -21.47 19.46 -13.38
N VAL A 459 -22.15 18.96 -14.42
CA VAL A 459 -21.52 18.34 -15.59
C VAL A 459 -20.95 19.35 -16.60
N ASP A 460 -21.24 20.64 -16.48
CA ASP A 460 -20.84 21.65 -17.46
C ASP A 460 -19.65 22.55 -17.06
N ASP A 461 -18.96 22.27 -15.95
CA ASP A 461 -17.72 23.02 -15.66
C ASP A 461 -16.57 22.46 -16.52
N GLU A 462 -16.04 23.29 -17.41
CA GLU A 462 -14.87 23.00 -18.24
C GLU A 462 -13.73 22.47 -17.38
N TYR A 463 -13.32 21.20 -17.60
CA TYR A 463 -12.18 20.63 -16.90
C TYR A 463 -10.89 21.27 -17.38
N VAL A 464 -10.42 22.27 -16.65
CA VAL A 464 -9.16 22.95 -16.93
C VAL A 464 -8.04 22.34 -16.08
N ILE A 465 -7.07 21.72 -16.74
CA ILE A 465 -5.86 21.26 -16.06
C ILE A 465 -5.09 22.50 -15.59
N LYS A 466 -4.88 22.61 -14.29
CA LYS A 466 -4.09 23.72 -13.75
C LYS A 466 -2.62 23.47 -14.06
N TRP A 467 -1.95 24.48 -14.61
CA TRP A 467 -0.56 24.36 -15.04
C TRP A 467 0.38 23.90 -13.92
N TYR A 468 0.12 24.32 -12.68
CA TYR A 468 0.93 23.95 -11.53
C TYR A 468 0.77 22.46 -11.15
N ASP A 469 -0.38 21.83 -11.38
CA ASP A 469 -0.56 20.38 -11.17
C ASP A 469 0.30 19.59 -12.17
N VAL A 470 0.44 20.09 -13.41
CA VAL A 470 1.31 19.47 -14.43
C VAL A 470 2.77 19.61 -14.04
N VAL A 471 3.20 20.83 -13.67
CA VAL A 471 4.60 21.08 -13.27
C VAL A 471 4.98 20.25 -12.05
N LEU A 472 4.12 20.23 -11.04
CA LEU A 472 4.36 19.45 -9.81
C LEU A 472 4.44 17.95 -10.11
N ALA A 473 3.53 17.42 -10.93
CA ALA A 473 3.56 16.02 -11.34
C ALA A 473 4.85 15.65 -12.09
N LEU A 474 5.32 16.53 -12.98
CA LEU A 474 6.58 16.34 -13.71
C LEU A 474 7.81 16.40 -12.78
N ILE A 475 7.84 17.33 -11.83
CA ILE A 475 8.93 17.43 -10.84
C ILE A 475 8.97 16.17 -9.98
N VAL A 476 7.83 15.73 -9.44
CA VAL A 476 7.75 14.53 -8.60
C VAL A 476 8.15 13.29 -9.40
N MET A 477 7.70 13.16 -10.63
CA MET A 477 8.09 12.05 -11.52
C MET A 477 9.61 12.06 -11.79
N GLY A 478 10.19 13.22 -12.09
CA GLY A 478 11.63 13.36 -12.34
C GLY A 478 12.47 13.01 -11.10
N MET A 479 12.10 13.54 -9.94
CA MET A 479 12.74 13.18 -8.66
C MET A 479 12.57 11.69 -8.34
N GLY A 480 11.37 11.16 -8.56
CA GLY A 480 11.08 9.75 -8.33
C GLY A 480 11.91 8.83 -9.23
N ILE A 481 12.07 9.14 -10.51
CA ILE A 481 12.93 8.39 -11.44
C ILE A 481 14.39 8.42 -10.95
N ALA A 482 14.92 9.61 -10.66
CA ALA A 482 16.30 9.76 -10.23
C ALA A 482 16.59 9.00 -8.91
N ALA A 483 15.73 9.17 -7.91
CA ALA A 483 15.86 8.49 -6.62
C ALA A 483 15.71 6.97 -6.75
N THR A 484 14.72 6.51 -7.53
CA THR A 484 14.49 5.07 -7.77
C THR A 484 15.67 4.41 -8.46
N VAL A 485 16.21 5.02 -9.51
CA VAL A 485 17.37 4.47 -10.24
C VAL A 485 18.61 4.44 -9.35
N ALA A 486 18.90 5.53 -8.64
CA ALA A 486 20.04 5.59 -7.74
C ALA A 486 19.94 4.59 -6.58
N ALA A 487 18.78 4.50 -5.93
CA ALA A 487 18.55 3.57 -4.84
C ALA A 487 18.52 2.11 -5.32
N ALA A 488 17.95 1.82 -6.49
CA ALA A 488 18.00 0.48 -7.07
C ALA A 488 19.45 0.05 -7.36
N TYR A 489 20.25 0.92 -7.96
CA TYR A 489 21.66 0.65 -8.19
C TYR A 489 22.41 0.35 -6.88
N SER A 490 22.22 1.20 -5.85
CA SER A 490 22.85 0.99 -4.54
C SER A 490 22.40 -0.31 -3.89
N SER A 491 21.09 -0.59 -3.86
CA SER A 491 20.55 -1.82 -3.25
C SER A 491 21.01 -3.09 -3.97
N TRP A 492 21.14 -3.06 -5.30
CA TRP A 492 21.69 -4.17 -6.07
C TRP A 492 23.18 -4.34 -5.81
N ALA A 493 23.97 -3.26 -5.78
CA ALA A 493 25.39 -3.30 -5.46
C ALA A 493 25.65 -3.88 -4.07
N ASP A 494 24.86 -3.46 -3.07
CA ASP A 494 24.95 -3.97 -1.71
C ASP A 494 24.53 -5.44 -1.63
N SER A 495 23.46 -5.81 -2.33
CA SER A 495 23.03 -7.20 -2.38
C SER A 495 24.10 -8.10 -2.99
N ILE A 496 24.80 -7.66 -4.03
CA ILE A 496 25.89 -8.43 -4.64
C ILE A 496 27.12 -8.48 -3.72
N ALA A 497 27.44 -7.37 -3.05
CA ALA A 497 28.63 -7.29 -2.20
C ALA A 497 28.46 -8.02 -0.84
N TYR A 498 27.26 -7.96 -0.26
CA TYR A 498 26.99 -8.40 1.10
C TYR A 498 25.99 -9.56 1.21
N ALA A 499 25.35 -9.97 0.11
CA ALA A 499 24.56 -11.19 0.10
C ALA A 499 25.53 -12.38 0.18
N THR A 500 25.83 -12.79 1.40
CA THR A 500 26.31 -14.14 1.62
C THR A 500 25.12 -15.06 1.33
N PHE A 501 25.07 -15.63 0.13
CA PHE A 501 24.14 -16.71 -0.17
C PHE A 501 24.51 -17.87 0.76
N SER A 502 23.84 -17.92 1.91
CA SER A 502 23.94 -19.10 2.75
C SER A 502 23.10 -20.20 2.10
N PRO A 503 23.64 -21.42 1.97
CA PRO A 503 22.83 -22.54 1.51
C PRO A 503 21.60 -22.64 2.42
N PRO A 504 20.41 -22.96 1.85
CA PRO A 504 19.17 -23.05 2.63
C PRO A 504 19.40 -23.86 3.90
N CYS A 505 18.80 -23.44 4.96
CA CYS A 505 19.03 -23.92 6.32
C CYS A 505 18.90 -25.44 6.47
N LEU A 506 18.01 -26.06 5.68
CA LEU A 506 17.87 -27.51 5.60
C LEU A 506 19.16 -28.22 5.15
N MET A 507 20.05 -27.51 4.41
CA MET A 507 21.33 -28.04 3.95
C MET A 507 22.49 -27.75 4.93
N ASN A 508 22.40 -26.69 5.75
CA ASN A 508 23.48 -26.30 6.66
C ASN A 508 22.99 -25.61 7.95
N ALA A 509 22.08 -26.26 8.69
CA ALA A 509 21.47 -25.73 9.92
C ALA A 509 22.52 -25.35 11.00
N THR A 510 23.66 -26.01 11.04
CA THR A 510 24.71 -25.74 12.02
C THR A 510 25.51 -24.45 11.74
N GLU A 511 25.71 -24.09 10.49
CA GLU A 511 26.42 -22.85 10.10
C GLU A 511 25.53 -21.61 10.19
N ALA A 512 24.26 -21.75 9.83
CA ALA A 512 23.26 -20.70 10.03
C ALA A 512 23.05 -20.38 11.52
N ALA A 513 23.08 -21.39 12.40
CA ALA A 513 23.07 -21.20 13.85
C ALA A 513 24.34 -20.47 14.34
N ARG A 514 25.50 -20.82 13.81
CA ARG A 514 26.78 -20.19 14.19
C ARG A 514 26.90 -18.75 13.70
N SER A 515 26.38 -18.41 12.53
CA SER A 515 26.41 -17.04 12.02
C SER A 515 25.53 -16.08 12.83
N PHE A 516 24.41 -16.58 13.37
CA PHE A 516 23.54 -15.80 14.25
C PHE A 516 24.13 -15.63 15.67
N LEU A 517 24.79 -16.64 16.20
CA LEU A 517 25.46 -16.61 17.51
C LEU A 517 26.80 -15.86 17.49
N ARG A 518 27.36 -15.57 16.30
CA ARG A 518 28.60 -14.81 16.12
C ARG A 518 28.43 -13.30 16.03
N LYS A 519 27.26 -12.74 16.34
CA LYS A 519 27.21 -11.30 16.66
C LYS A 519 28.19 -11.07 17.81
N PRO A 520 29.22 -10.20 17.67
CA PRO A 520 30.06 -9.86 18.79
C PRO A 520 29.15 -9.28 19.86
N SER A 521 29.12 -9.93 21.01
CA SER A 521 28.63 -9.30 22.24
C SER A 521 29.31 -7.94 22.29
N PRO A 522 28.62 -6.83 22.63
CA PRO A 522 29.29 -5.61 22.95
C PRO A 522 30.32 -5.98 24.01
N VAL A 523 31.57 -5.92 23.62
CA VAL A 523 32.69 -6.23 24.49
C VAL A 523 32.60 -5.24 25.64
N LEU A 524 32.24 -5.76 26.81
CA LEU A 524 32.62 -5.19 28.07
C LEU A 524 34.17 -5.18 28.07
N THR A 525 34.75 -4.14 27.49
CA THR A 525 36.14 -3.78 27.77
C THR A 525 36.17 -3.17 29.16
N ASN A 526 36.01 -4.04 30.14
CA ASN A 526 36.68 -3.85 31.43
C ASN A 526 38.13 -4.27 31.22
N ASP A 527 38.96 -3.34 30.95
CA ASP A 527 40.40 -3.40 31.22
C ASP A 527 40.80 -2.04 31.75
N VAL A 528 40.94 -2.00 33.03
CA VAL A 528 42.16 -2.01 33.84
C VAL A 528 43.38 -1.52 33.03
N ARG A 529 43.64 -0.26 33.04
CA ARG A 529 44.87 0.42 33.50
C ARG A 529 44.81 1.93 33.30
#